data_a20793d0ce00a47aa751c0cb055cd954
#
_entry.id   a20793d0ce00a47aa751c0cb055cd954
#
_cell.length_a   1.000
_cell.length_b   1.000
_cell.length_c   1.000
_cell.angle_alpha   90.00
_cell.angle_beta   90.00
_cell.angle_gamma   90.00
#
_symmetry.space_group_name_H-M   'P 1'
#
loop_
_entity.id
_entity.type
_entity.pdbx_description
1 polymer ?
#
loop_
_entity_poly.entity_id
_entity_poly.type
_entity_poly.pdbx_seq_one_letter_code
_entity_poly.pdbx_strand_id
1 'polypeptide(L)'
;MDSKKITVKQPVSEEQRRQVLDLRRRHSLREVAEATGLSLGTVKTLVSRSGAFRDNDQHRNLFTLPPIKVSSETVPSVPELPPQEVVTGDKEVDAVLWLRSIINTGQAALIERAMEAAKRIKAPHDVLEKRYRDYLIATNPGNVFAALSSFDFADLEGLAARSIEKHRLRTEGRARFGDHLFSDTPAEVFCIEALEGLKLEQLGSLDSEDAAARFKALPDWLPQTLADCLWELDYWRQLYRLRNAVDRDCSDGPPEASARDYFVFGLLAEIRPRNKDEAKAVFRHLMRGNGINSEEDEAILDNLIG
;
A
#
# COMPACT_ATOMS: atom_id res chain seq x y z
N MET A 1 38.82 8.42 -58.28
CA MET A 1 37.41 8.75 -58.08
C MET A 1 36.77 7.66 -57.20
N ASP A 2 36.76 7.86 -55.89
CA ASP A 2 36.22 6.92 -54.95
C ASP A 2 34.69 7.09 -54.87
N SER A 3 33.94 6.09 -55.37
CA SER A 3 32.51 6.03 -55.28
C SER A 3 32.12 5.72 -53.83
N LYS A 4 31.71 6.71 -53.04
CA LYS A 4 31.08 6.49 -51.75
C LYS A 4 29.81 5.67 -51.95
N LYS A 5 29.83 4.37 -51.56
CA LYS A 5 28.65 3.54 -51.47
C LYS A 5 27.70 4.15 -50.43
N ILE A 6 26.59 4.72 -50.88
CA ILE A 6 25.48 5.14 -50.03
C ILE A 6 24.80 3.87 -49.55
N THR A 7 25.14 3.48 -48.33
CA THR A 7 24.43 2.36 -47.66
C THR A 7 23.07 2.86 -47.24
N VAL A 8 22.03 2.53 -48.00
CA VAL A 8 20.65 2.77 -47.65
C VAL A 8 20.35 1.93 -46.38
N LYS A 9 20.16 2.60 -45.25
CA LYS A 9 19.76 1.93 -44.00
C LYS A 9 18.37 1.34 -44.21
N GLN A 10 18.25 0.03 -44.15
CA GLN A 10 16.94 -0.62 -44.16
C GLN A 10 16.10 -0.12 -42.99
N PRO A 11 14.79 0.14 -43.18
CA PRO A 11 13.90 0.53 -42.11
C PRO A 11 13.80 -0.62 -41.09
N VAL A 12 13.80 -0.31 -39.79
CA VAL A 12 13.65 -1.29 -38.70
C VAL A 12 12.25 -1.89 -38.80
N SER A 13 12.17 -3.23 -38.83
CA SER A 13 10.90 -3.96 -38.90
C SER A 13 10.10 -3.80 -37.58
N GLU A 14 8.80 -4.04 -37.62
CA GLU A 14 7.95 -4.03 -36.43
C GLU A 14 8.35 -5.12 -35.41
N GLU A 15 8.78 -6.27 -35.91
CA GLU A 15 9.29 -7.36 -35.08
C GLU A 15 10.58 -6.93 -34.34
N GLN A 16 11.53 -6.31 -35.04
CA GLN A 16 12.72 -5.75 -34.41
C GLN A 16 12.38 -4.65 -33.38
N ARG A 17 11.38 -3.81 -33.65
CA ARG A 17 10.90 -2.80 -32.69
C ARG A 17 10.38 -3.47 -31.42
N ARG A 18 9.53 -4.48 -31.57
CA ARG A 18 9.01 -5.25 -30.44
C ARG A 18 10.12 -5.89 -29.63
N GLN A 19 11.05 -6.58 -30.29
CA GLN A 19 12.22 -7.21 -29.67
C GLN A 19 13.08 -6.19 -28.88
N VAL A 20 13.32 -5.00 -29.45
CA VAL A 20 14.06 -3.92 -28.75
C VAL A 20 13.33 -3.50 -27.47
N LEU A 21 12.02 -3.34 -27.51
CA LEU A 21 11.25 -2.89 -26.36
C LEU A 21 11.18 -3.98 -25.28
N ASP A 22 11.01 -5.22 -25.66
CA ASP A 22 10.96 -6.36 -24.72
C ASP A 22 12.32 -6.54 -24.02
N LEU A 23 13.41 -6.53 -24.79
CA LEU A 23 14.75 -6.63 -24.22
C LEU A 23 15.08 -5.43 -23.33
N ARG A 24 14.60 -4.22 -23.70
CA ARG A 24 14.88 -3.01 -22.92
C ARG A 24 14.26 -3.03 -21.52
N ARG A 25 13.24 -3.82 -21.29
CA ARG A 25 12.66 -4.01 -19.95
C ARG A 25 13.66 -4.59 -18.95
N ARG A 26 14.60 -5.44 -19.44
CA ARG A 26 15.54 -6.21 -18.61
C ARG A 26 17.03 -5.91 -18.89
N HIS A 27 17.33 -5.11 -19.92
CA HIS A 27 18.69 -4.89 -20.39
C HIS A 27 18.99 -3.41 -20.60
N SER A 28 20.24 -3.04 -20.46
CA SER A 28 20.72 -1.71 -20.79
C SER A 28 20.60 -1.43 -22.30
N LEU A 29 20.60 -0.16 -22.68
CA LEU A 29 20.56 0.24 -24.10
C LEU A 29 21.73 -0.34 -24.92
N ARG A 30 22.90 -0.57 -24.30
CA ARG A 30 24.08 -1.17 -24.95
C ARG A 30 23.87 -2.65 -25.19
N GLU A 31 23.45 -3.39 -24.18
CA GLU A 31 23.14 -4.83 -24.29
C GLU A 31 22.04 -5.09 -25.31
N VAL A 32 20.98 -4.26 -25.34
CA VAL A 32 19.94 -4.34 -26.38
C VAL A 32 20.50 -4.10 -27.77
N ALA A 33 21.41 -3.14 -27.94
CA ALA A 33 22.05 -2.87 -29.22
C ALA A 33 22.90 -4.07 -29.68
N GLU A 34 23.64 -4.68 -28.77
CA GLU A 34 24.44 -5.90 -29.04
C GLU A 34 23.55 -7.10 -29.39
N ALA A 35 22.49 -7.37 -28.60
CA ALA A 35 21.58 -8.49 -28.81
C ALA A 35 20.75 -8.37 -30.10
N THR A 36 20.39 -7.15 -30.51
CA THR A 36 19.56 -6.93 -31.73
C THR A 36 20.36 -6.64 -32.98
N GLY A 37 21.69 -6.44 -32.87
CA GLY A 37 22.55 -6.02 -33.97
C GLY A 37 22.30 -4.61 -34.50
N LEU A 38 21.48 -3.82 -33.77
CA LEU A 38 21.16 -2.43 -34.11
C LEU A 38 22.19 -1.46 -33.52
N SER A 39 22.41 -0.32 -34.18
CA SER A 39 23.26 0.72 -33.61
C SER A 39 22.63 1.27 -32.31
N LEU A 40 23.46 1.61 -31.31
CA LEU A 40 23.00 2.23 -30.07
C LEU A 40 22.12 3.47 -30.30
N GLY A 41 22.44 4.27 -31.34
CA GLY A 41 21.65 5.43 -31.74
C GLY A 41 20.24 5.04 -32.24
N THR A 42 20.14 3.94 -32.99
CA THR A 42 18.87 3.40 -33.46
C THR A 42 18.02 2.92 -32.28
N VAL A 43 18.62 2.13 -31.37
CA VAL A 43 17.94 1.64 -30.16
C VAL A 43 17.44 2.81 -29.31
N LYS A 44 18.29 3.82 -29.03
CA LYS A 44 17.87 5.03 -28.29
C LYS A 44 16.68 5.73 -28.94
N THR A 45 16.67 5.85 -30.28
CA THR A 45 15.60 6.51 -31.00
C THR A 45 14.30 5.70 -30.95
N LEU A 46 14.38 4.38 -31.11
CA LEU A 46 13.22 3.47 -31.00
C LEU A 46 12.59 3.54 -29.62
N VAL A 47 13.40 3.39 -28.57
CA VAL A 47 12.95 3.47 -27.18
C VAL A 47 12.32 4.84 -26.87
N SER A 48 12.96 5.93 -27.29
CA SER A 48 12.44 7.28 -27.03
C SER A 48 11.11 7.56 -27.76
N ARG A 49 10.96 7.05 -28.98
CA ARG A 49 9.74 7.26 -29.80
C ARG A 49 8.59 6.34 -29.43
N SER A 50 8.89 5.19 -28.87
CA SER A 50 7.84 4.22 -28.47
C SER A 50 6.96 4.70 -27.33
N GLY A 51 7.48 5.60 -26.48
CA GLY A 51 6.82 5.97 -25.22
C GLY A 51 6.85 4.90 -24.13
N ALA A 52 7.30 3.67 -24.44
CA ALA A 52 7.21 2.48 -23.60
C ALA A 52 7.98 2.55 -22.27
N PHE A 53 8.78 3.59 -22.04
CA PHE A 53 9.54 3.81 -20.79
C PHE A 53 9.24 5.19 -20.18
N ARG A 54 8.10 5.73 -20.54
CA ARG A 54 7.49 6.88 -19.87
C ARG A 54 6.44 6.38 -18.93
N ASP A 55 6.15 7.19 -17.93
CA ASP A 55 5.03 6.90 -17.03
C ASP A 55 3.74 6.77 -17.84
N ASN A 56 2.92 5.79 -17.48
CA ASN A 56 1.66 5.50 -18.16
C ASN A 56 0.51 6.28 -17.51
N ASP A 57 0.14 7.41 -18.08
CA ASP A 57 -0.90 8.28 -17.53
C ASP A 57 -2.28 7.58 -17.47
N GLN A 58 -2.58 6.70 -18.43
CA GLN A 58 -3.85 5.95 -18.44
C GLN A 58 -3.91 4.97 -17.27
N HIS A 59 -2.83 4.21 -17.05
CA HIS A 59 -2.66 3.35 -15.90
C HIS A 59 -2.77 4.15 -14.58
N ARG A 60 -2.02 5.25 -14.43
CA ARG A 60 -2.05 6.05 -13.21
C ARG A 60 -3.43 6.64 -12.91
N ASN A 61 -4.16 7.06 -13.94
CA ASN A 61 -5.52 7.58 -13.75
C ASN A 61 -6.46 6.53 -13.18
N LEU A 62 -6.35 5.26 -13.62
CA LEU A 62 -7.15 4.16 -13.10
C LEU A 62 -6.83 3.88 -11.63
N PHE A 63 -5.53 3.85 -11.29
CA PHE A 63 -5.04 3.58 -9.94
C PHE A 63 -4.79 4.89 -9.16
N THR A 64 -5.79 5.75 -9.14
CA THR A 64 -5.79 7.00 -8.39
C THR A 64 -7.04 7.07 -7.51
N LEU A 65 -6.83 7.31 -6.20
CA LEU A 65 -7.95 7.49 -5.28
C LEU A 65 -8.75 8.75 -5.66
N PRO A 66 -10.08 8.75 -5.45
CA PRO A 66 -10.89 9.93 -5.65
C PRO A 66 -10.34 11.15 -4.87
N PRO A 67 -10.47 12.37 -5.40
CA PRO A 67 -10.03 13.56 -4.70
C PRO A 67 -10.83 13.74 -3.40
N ILE A 68 -10.19 14.35 -2.40
CA ILE A 68 -10.86 14.71 -1.16
C ILE A 68 -11.92 15.77 -1.47
N LYS A 69 -13.18 15.45 -1.18
CA LYS A 69 -14.28 16.41 -1.28
C LYS A 69 -14.24 17.29 -0.03
N VAL A 70 -14.05 18.58 -0.21
CA VAL A 70 -14.09 19.53 0.91
C VAL A 70 -15.53 19.62 1.39
N SER A 71 -15.80 19.13 2.60
CA SER A 71 -17.06 19.34 3.28
C SER A 71 -17.10 20.79 3.78
N SER A 72 -18.19 21.50 3.52
CA SER A 72 -18.45 22.80 4.10
C SER A 72 -18.99 22.71 5.55
N GLU A 73 -18.93 21.52 6.14
CA GLU A 73 -19.39 21.31 7.51
C GLU A 73 -18.50 22.10 8.49
N THR A 74 -19.15 22.88 9.32
CA THR A 74 -18.54 23.60 10.44
C THR A 74 -17.78 22.62 11.33
N VAL A 75 -16.54 22.95 11.68
CA VAL A 75 -15.75 22.17 12.64
C VAL A 75 -16.59 22.00 13.91
N PRO A 76 -16.95 20.76 14.29
CA PRO A 76 -17.74 20.54 15.49
C PRO A 76 -17.01 21.09 16.71
N SER A 77 -17.74 21.73 17.62
CA SER A 77 -17.18 22.17 18.90
C SER A 77 -16.55 20.95 19.61
N VAL A 78 -15.39 21.15 20.24
CA VAL A 78 -14.74 20.07 21.01
C VAL A 78 -15.72 19.59 22.08
N PRO A 79 -16.12 18.31 22.06
CA PRO A 79 -17.09 17.81 23.02
C PRO A 79 -16.53 17.91 24.45
N GLU A 80 -17.43 17.96 25.44
CA GLU A 80 -17.02 17.86 26.82
C GLU A 80 -16.46 16.46 27.12
N LEU A 81 -15.52 16.41 28.10
CA LEU A 81 -15.00 15.14 28.55
C LEU A 81 -16.11 14.35 29.27
N PRO A 82 -16.28 13.05 28.95
CA PRO A 82 -17.24 12.23 29.64
C PRO A 82 -16.91 12.07 31.13
N PRO A 83 -17.89 11.83 32.01
CA PRO A 83 -17.62 11.58 33.40
C PRO A 83 -16.78 10.29 33.58
N GLN A 84 -15.93 10.26 34.60
CA GLN A 84 -15.16 9.07 34.93
C GLN A 84 -16.06 8.06 35.65
N GLU A 85 -16.08 6.81 35.17
CA GLU A 85 -16.82 5.72 35.79
C GLU A 85 -15.89 4.88 36.69
N VAL A 86 -16.46 4.29 37.74
CA VAL A 86 -15.76 3.33 38.61
C VAL A 86 -16.04 1.92 38.05
N VAL A 87 -14.99 1.27 37.56
CA VAL A 87 -15.06 -0.07 36.92
C VAL A 87 -14.42 -1.12 37.81
N THR A 88 -13.18 -0.90 38.24
CA THR A 88 -12.39 -1.87 39.00
C THR A 88 -12.39 -1.57 40.50
N GLY A 89 -12.68 -0.33 40.88
CA GLY A 89 -12.52 0.19 42.23
C GLY A 89 -11.09 0.65 42.56
N ASP A 90 -10.10 0.37 41.71
CA ASP A 90 -8.76 0.95 41.78
C ASP A 90 -8.75 2.30 41.04
N LYS A 91 -8.52 3.39 41.78
CA LYS A 91 -8.59 4.75 41.23
C LYS A 91 -7.64 5.01 40.07
N GLU A 92 -6.44 4.44 40.09
CA GLU A 92 -5.46 4.68 39.01
C GLU A 92 -5.78 3.79 37.79
N VAL A 93 -6.21 2.56 38.00
CA VAL A 93 -6.69 1.68 36.91
C VAL A 93 -7.93 2.26 36.25
N ASP A 94 -8.91 2.71 37.03
CA ASP A 94 -10.13 3.35 36.51
C ASP A 94 -9.83 4.67 35.79
N ALA A 95 -8.83 5.43 36.24
CA ALA A 95 -8.36 6.62 35.52
C ALA A 95 -7.75 6.24 34.15
N VAL A 96 -6.94 5.18 34.07
CA VAL A 96 -6.40 4.68 32.80
C VAL A 96 -7.53 4.21 31.86
N LEU A 97 -8.52 3.47 32.35
CA LEU A 97 -9.69 3.03 31.56
C LEU A 97 -10.43 4.21 30.98
N TRP A 98 -10.69 5.23 31.79
CA TRP A 98 -11.33 6.47 31.34
C TRP A 98 -10.51 7.21 30.29
N LEU A 99 -9.18 7.38 30.51
CA LEU A 99 -8.30 7.99 29.53
C LEU A 99 -8.28 7.23 28.21
N ARG A 100 -8.24 5.91 28.24
CA ARG A 100 -8.31 5.06 27.04
C ARG A 100 -9.62 5.24 26.27
N SER A 101 -10.75 5.40 26.96
CA SER A 101 -12.04 5.66 26.30
C SER A 101 -12.03 6.99 25.52
N ILE A 102 -11.43 8.03 26.09
CA ILE A 102 -11.27 9.34 25.43
C ILE A 102 -10.30 9.23 24.25
N ILE A 103 -9.15 8.60 24.45
CA ILE A 103 -8.12 8.44 23.42
C ILE A 103 -8.67 7.65 22.22
N ASN A 104 -9.51 6.64 22.46
CA ASN A 104 -10.14 5.83 21.40
C ASN A 104 -11.10 6.63 20.51
N THR A 105 -11.53 7.84 20.91
CA THR A 105 -12.30 8.74 20.01
C THR A 105 -11.48 9.19 18.80
N GLY A 106 -10.15 9.22 18.92
CA GLY A 106 -9.22 9.69 17.88
C GLY A 106 -9.21 11.22 17.70
N GLN A 107 -9.99 11.97 18.51
CA GLN A 107 -10.07 13.43 18.42
C GLN A 107 -8.87 14.09 19.10
N ALA A 108 -7.98 14.70 18.31
CA ALA A 108 -6.71 15.24 18.78
C ALA A 108 -6.85 16.18 19.99
N ALA A 109 -7.84 17.08 19.97
CA ALA A 109 -8.07 18.03 21.07
C ALA A 109 -8.50 17.36 22.39
N LEU A 110 -9.31 16.27 22.31
CA LEU A 110 -9.69 15.49 23.50
C LEU A 110 -8.51 14.66 24.00
N ILE A 111 -7.73 14.09 23.08
CA ILE A 111 -6.54 13.31 23.41
C ILE A 111 -5.50 14.16 24.12
N GLU A 112 -5.23 15.37 23.64
CA GLU A 112 -4.30 16.31 24.30
C GLU A 112 -4.72 16.57 25.77
N ARG A 113 -6.01 16.83 26.01
CA ARG A 113 -6.53 17.01 27.36
C ARG A 113 -6.43 15.73 28.21
N ALA A 114 -6.68 14.57 27.63
CA ALA A 114 -6.54 13.28 28.31
C ALA A 114 -5.09 13.00 28.69
N MET A 115 -4.15 13.24 27.78
CA MET A 115 -2.70 13.05 28.04
C MET A 115 -2.17 14.01 29.11
N GLU A 116 -2.69 15.23 29.19
CA GLU A 116 -2.37 16.13 30.30
C GLU A 116 -2.88 15.62 31.66
N ALA A 117 -4.09 15.03 31.67
CA ALA A 117 -4.63 14.39 32.87
C ALA A 117 -3.84 13.12 33.26
N ALA A 118 -3.34 12.36 32.27
CA ALA A 118 -2.53 11.15 32.49
C ALA A 118 -1.25 11.41 33.32
N LYS A 119 -0.67 12.61 33.26
CA LYS A 119 0.51 13.00 34.04
C LYS A 119 0.30 12.96 35.56
N ARG A 120 -0.94 12.87 36.01
CA ARG A 120 -1.30 12.75 37.44
C ARG A 120 -1.24 11.31 37.96
N ILE A 121 -1.20 10.32 37.08
CA ILE A 121 -1.06 8.91 37.44
C ILE A 121 0.41 8.69 37.84
N LYS A 122 0.60 8.11 39.02
CA LYS A 122 1.94 7.93 39.60
C LYS A 122 2.45 6.50 39.53
N ALA A 123 1.53 5.53 39.45
CA ALA A 123 1.92 4.14 39.40
C ALA A 123 2.64 3.82 38.08
N PRO A 124 3.74 3.04 38.10
CA PRO A 124 4.42 2.56 36.90
C PRO A 124 3.50 1.72 36.01
N HIS A 125 3.79 1.70 34.70
CA HIS A 125 2.97 1.01 33.69
C HIS A 125 2.81 -0.48 33.99
N ASP A 126 3.87 -1.18 34.34
CA ASP A 126 3.88 -2.60 34.69
C ASP A 126 3.02 -2.92 35.91
N VAL A 127 2.98 -2.02 36.90
CA VAL A 127 2.14 -2.12 38.09
C VAL A 127 0.66 -1.97 37.72
N LEU A 128 0.32 -1.00 36.87
CA LEU A 128 -1.06 -0.77 36.40
C LEU A 128 -1.55 -1.95 35.55
N GLU A 129 -0.71 -2.46 34.64
CA GLU A 129 -1.04 -3.65 33.85
C GLU A 129 -1.28 -4.88 34.71
N LYS A 130 -0.42 -5.07 35.73
CA LYS A 130 -0.60 -6.19 36.67
C LYS A 130 -1.90 -6.07 37.45
N ARG A 131 -2.22 -4.89 38.02
CA ARG A 131 -3.47 -4.67 38.77
C ARG A 131 -4.69 -4.89 37.88
N TYR A 132 -4.68 -4.40 36.66
CA TYR A 132 -5.77 -4.59 35.71
C TYR A 132 -5.91 -6.07 35.28
N ARG A 133 -4.79 -6.77 35.08
CA ARG A 133 -4.76 -8.20 34.79
C ARG A 133 -5.38 -9.02 35.92
N ASP A 134 -4.98 -8.73 37.18
CA ASP A 134 -5.49 -9.41 38.34
C ASP A 134 -7.01 -9.21 38.47
N TYR A 135 -7.51 -8.01 38.21
CA TYR A 135 -8.94 -7.72 38.13
C TYR A 135 -9.64 -8.53 37.03
N LEU A 136 -9.11 -8.57 35.83
CA LEU A 136 -9.69 -9.31 34.70
C LEU A 136 -9.78 -10.81 34.99
N ILE A 137 -8.75 -11.40 35.60
CA ILE A 137 -8.73 -12.82 36.00
C ILE A 137 -9.79 -13.08 37.08
N ALA A 138 -9.88 -12.21 38.07
CA ALA A 138 -10.85 -12.37 39.18
C ALA A 138 -12.31 -12.25 38.70
N THR A 139 -12.57 -11.38 37.74
CA THR A 139 -13.95 -11.13 37.26
C THR A 139 -14.38 -12.05 36.11
N ASN A 140 -13.44 -12.79 35.49
CA ASN A 140 -13.71 -13.72 34.39
C ASN A 140 -13.20 -15.14 34.69
N PRO A 141 -13.70 -15.81 35.71
CA PRO A 141 -13.24 -17.14 36.07
C PRO A 141 -13.47 -18.13 34.92
N GLY A 142 -12.42 -18.86 34.54
CA GLY A 142 -12.45 -19.84 33.45
C GLY A 142 -12.12 -19.28 32.06
N ASN A 143 -11.99 -17.97 31.87
CA ASN A 143 -11.55 -17.38 30.62
C ASN A 143 -10.04 -17.07 30.68
N VAL A 144 -9.22 -18.00 30.19
CA VAL A 144 -7.73 -17.85 30.15
C VAL A 144 -7.27 -16.68 29.25
N PHE A 145 -8.11 -16.22 28.33
CA PHE A 145 -7.81 -15.11 27.42
C PHE A 145 -8.15 -13.73 27.99
N ALA A 146 -8.90 -13.67 29.11
CA ALA A 146 -9.27 -12.39 29.72
C ALA A 146 -8.04 -11.50 30.03
N ALA A 147 -6.95 -12.12 30.47
CA ALA A 147 -5.69 -11.44 30.77
C ALA A 147 -5.03 -10.76 29.57
N LEU A 148 -5.32 -11.20 28.32
CA LEU A 148 -4.72 -10.62 27.11
C LEU A 148 -5.08 -9.15 26.94
N SER A 149 -6.25 -8.71 27.41
CA SER A 149 -6.68 -7.31 27.36
C SER A 149 -5.86 -6.38 28.25
N SER A 150 -4.98 -6.91 29.11
CA SER A 150 -4.07 -6.11 29.94
C SER A 150 -2.76 -5.73 29.24
N PHE A 151 -2.41 -6.37 28.13
CA PHE A 151 -1.20 -6.02 27.39
C PHE A 151 -1.32 -4.61 26.83
N ASP A 152 -0.24 -3.82 26.94
CA ASP A 152 -0.18 -2.41 26.54
C ASP A 152 -1.29 -1.54 27.18
N PHE A 153 -1.87 -1.99 28.28
CA PHE A 153 -2.97 -1.29 28.96
C PHE A 153 -2.57 0.13 29.34
N ALA A 154 -1.36 0.32 29.85
CA ALA A 154 -0.86 1.60 30.31
C ALA A 154 -0.10 2.40 29.24
N ASP A 155 0.10 1.85 28.03
CA ASP A 155 0.69 2.58 26.87
C ASP A 155 -0.33 3.54 26.27
N LEU A 156 -0.54 4.68 26.91
CA LEU A 156 -1.46 5.72 26.43
C LEU A 156 -0.89 6.51 25.25
N GLU A 157 0.42 6.67 25.16
CA GLU A 157 1.07 7.40 24.04
C GLU A 157 0.95 6.61 22.75
N GLY A 158 1.29 5.34 22.74
CA GLY A 158 1.12 4.47 21.59
C GLY A 158 -0.35 4.35 21.18
N LEU A 159 -1.28 4.24 22.14
CA LEU A 159 -2.71 4.24 21.86
C LEU A 159 -3.16 5.55 21.22
N ALA A 160 -2.70 6.70 21.71
CA ALA A 160 -3.05 8.01 21.17
C ALA A 160 -2.59 8.16 19.73
N ALA A 161 -1.34 7.79 19.42
CA ALA A 161 -0.81 7.84 18.06
C ALA A 161 -1.64 6.98 17.09
N ARG A 162 -1.95 5.73 17.48
CA ARG A 162 -2.78 4.81 16.67
C ARG A 162 -4.20 5.35 16.47
N SER A 163 -4.81 5.91 17.51
CA SER A 163 -6.19 6.43 17.45
C SER A 163 -6.32 7.68 16.59
N ILE A 164 -5.37 8.61 16.68
CA ILE A 164 -5.31 9.80 15.83
C ILE A 164 -5.18 9.38 14.36
N GLU A 165 -4.26 8.47 14.04
CA GLU A 165 -4.07 8.00 12.67
C GLU A 165 -5.31 7.27 12.14
N LYS A 166 -5.93 6.41 12.96
CA LYS A 166 -7.17 5.74 12.59
C LYS A 166 -8.31 6.74 12.34
N HIS A 167 -8.44 7.77 13.17
CA HIS A 167 -9.45 8.82 12.98
C HIS A 167 -9.18 9.64 11.71
N ARG A 168 -7.92 9.99 11.43
CA ARG A 168 -7.50 10.66 10.21
C ARG A 168 -7.88 9.87 8.97
N LEU A 169 -7.56 8.57 8.94
CA LEU A 169 -7.90 7.68 7.83
C LEU A 169 -9.42 7.52 7.63
N ARG A 170 -10.19 7.41 8.71
CA ARG A 170 -11.66 7.37 8.64
C ARG A 170 -12.24 8.65 8.04
N THR A 171 -11.73 9.80 8.47
CA THR A 171 -12.16 11.10 7.94
C THR A 171 -11.79 11.24 6.46
N GLU A 172 -10.58 10.83 6.09
CA GLU A 172 -10.13 10.82 4.70
C GLU A 172 -10.98 9.89 3.84
N GLY A 173 -11.25 8.65 4.30
CA GLY A 173 -12.10 7.70 3.59
C GLY A 173 -13.48 8.26 3.30
N ARG A 174 -14.12 8.88 4.30
CA ARG A 174 -15.41 9.56 4.12
C ARG A 174 -15.34 10.74 3.15
N ALA A 175 -14.29 11.56 3.24
CA ALA A 175 -14.10 12.72 2.37
C ALA A 175 -13.88 12.33 0.91
N ARG A 176 -13.28 11.16 0.63
CA ARG A 176 -13.05 10.66 -0.73
C ARG A 176 -14.25 9.92 -1.30
N PHE A 177 -14.81 8.99 -0.53
CA PHE A 177 -15.79 8.00 -1.01
C PHE A 177 -17.22 8.23 -0.54
N GLY A 178 -17.44 9.03 0.51
CA GLY A 178 -18.75 9.11 1.17
C GLY A 178 -19.18 7.73 1.70
N ASP A 179 -20.39 7.32 1.34
CA ASP A 179 -20.95 6.01 1.73
C ASP A 179 -20.47 4.85 0.85
N HIS A 180 -19.68 5.12 -0.21
CA HIS A 180 -19.21 4.13 -1.19
C HIS A 180 -17.79 3.60 -0.91
N LEU A 181 -17.26 3.74 0.32
CA LEU A 181 -15.91 3.29 0.65
C LEU A 181 -15.71 1.78 0.42
N PHE A 182 -16.74 0.98 0.62
CA PHE A 182 -16.72 -0.48 0.47
C PHE A 182 -17.31 -0.96 -0.86
N SER A 183 -17.72 -0.05 -1.74
CA SER A 183 -18.08 -0.40 -3.12
C SER A 183 -16.83 -0.63 -3.96
N ASP A 184 -16.95 -1.47 -4.98
CA ASP A 184 -15.84 -1.69 -5.91
C ASP A 184 -15.43 -0.38 -6.59
N THR A 185 -14.15 -0.09 -6.54
CA THR A 185 -13.56 1.06 -7.24
C THR A 185 -13.42 0.75 -8.73
N PRO A 186 -13.23 1.76 -9.60
CA PRO A 186 -12.96 1.52 -11.02
C PRO A 186 -11.76 0.58 -11.26
N ALA A 187 -10.75 0.61 -10.39
CA ALA A 187 -9.60 -0.28 -10.47
C ALA A 187 -9.96 -1.73 -10.10
N GLU A 188 -10.80 -1.93 -9.09
CA GLU A 188 -11.30 -3.26 -8.73
C GLU A 188 -12.20 -3.83 -9.81
N VAL A 189 -13.13 -3.04 -10.36
CA VAL A 189 -13.97 -3.44 -11.49
C VAL A 189 -13.11 -3.86 -12.68
N PHE A 190 -12.08 -3.09 -13.02
CA PHE A 190 -11.11 -3.46 -14.07
C PHE A 190 -10.46 -4.82 -13.79
N CYS A 191 -10.03 -5.10 -12.55
CA CYS A 191 -9.42 -6.38 -12.20
C CYS A 191 -10.41 -7.53 -12.35
N ILE A 192 -11.65 -7.37 -11.88
CA ILE A 192 -12.72 -8.36 -12.00
C ILE A 192 -13.01 -8.67 -13.49
N GLU A 193 -13.17 -7.65 -14.32
CA GLU A 193 -13.41 -7.81 -15.76
C GLU A 193 -12.21 -8.48 -16.48
N ALA A 194 -10.97 -8.09 -16.14
CA ALA A 194 -9.76 -8.64 -16.74
C ALA A 194 -9.59 -10.13 -16.46
N LEU A 195 -10.02 -10.59 -15.29
CA LEU A 195 -9.88 -11.98 -14.83
C LEU A 195 -11.18 -12.77 -14.91
N GLU A 196 -12.21 -12.25 -15.61
CA GLU A 196 -13.49 -12.93 -15.77
C GLU A 196 -13.33 -14.35 -16.28
N GLY A 197 -13.97 -15.29 -15.60
CA GLY A 197 -13.95 -16.73 -15.95
C GLY A 197 -12.75 -17.50 -15.40
N LEU A 198 -11.79 -16.89 -14.72
CA LEU A 198 -10.80 -17.64 -13.95
C LEU A 198 -11.45 -18.25 -12.70
N LYS A 199 -11.02 -19.45 -12.35
CA LYS A 199 -11.53 -20.16 -11.17
C LYS A 199 -10.71 -19.83 -9.95
N LEU A 200 -11.39 -19.63 -8.83
CA LEU A 200 -10.74 -19.56 -7.53
C LEU A 200 -10.18 -20.93 -7.14
N GLU A 201 -8.96 -20.93 -6.66
CA GLU A 201 -8.30 -22.07 -6.07
C GLU A 201 -8.78 -22.32 -4.62
N GLN A 202 -8.22 -23.37 -4.00
CA GLN A 202 -8.38 -23.59 -2.56
C GLN A 202 -7.86 -22.38 -1.80
N LEU A 203 -8.64 -21.87 -0.85
CA LEU A 203 -8.36 -20.65 -0.08
C LEU A 203 -8.79 -19.32 -0.75
N GLY A 204 -9.42 -19.36 -1.94
CA GLY A 204 -9.98 -18.15 -2.56
C GLY A 204 -8.96 -17.29 -3.31
N SER A 205 -7.78 -17.80 -3.62
CA SER A 205 -6.80 -17.17 -4.50
C SER A 205 -7.08 -17.51 -5.98
N LEU A 206 -6.48 -16.74 -6.88
CA LEU A 206 -6.45 -17.02 -8.32
C LEU A 206 -5.06 -17.57 -8.69
N ASP A 207 -4.99 -18.40 -9.73
CA ASP A 207 -3.71 -18.83 -10.28
C ASP A 207 -2.90 -17.62 -10.75
N SER A 208 -1.69 -17.47 -10.25
CA SER A 208 -0.86 -16.27 -10.46
C SER A 208 -0.31 -16.18 -11.89
N GLU A 209 -0.05 -17.32 -12.57
CA GLU A 209 0.47 -17.35 -13.94
C GLU A 209 -0.64 -16.97 -14.92
N ASP A 210 -1.84 -17.55 -14.75
CA ASP A 210 -3.01 -17.25 -15.57
C ASP A 210 -3.44 -15.79 -15.40
N ALA A 211 -3.48 -15.28 -14.16
CA ALA A 211 -3.79 -13.88 -13.89
C ALA A 211 -2.76 -12.94 -14.54
N ALA A 212 -1.47 -13.23 -14.39
CA ALA A 212 -0.41 -12.44 -15.02
C ALA A 212 -0.51 -12.45 -16.55
N ALA A 213 -0.83 -13.58 -17.16
CA ALA A 213 -1.02 -13.68 -18.61
C ALA A 213 -2.19 -12.80 -19.09
N ARG A 214 -3.31 -12.79 -18.35
CA ARG A 214 -4.46 -11.94 -18.65
C ARG A 214 -4.12 -10.45 -18.54
N PHE A 215 -3.46 -10.04 -17.48
CA PHE A 215 -3.05 -8.64 -17.32
C PHE A 215 -2.03 -8.22 -18.39
N LYS A 216 -1.06 -9.07 -18.74
CA LYS A 216 -0.08 -8.81 -19.82
C LYS A 216 -0.73 -8.66 -21.21
N ALA A 217 -1.93 -9.19 -21.41
CA ALA A 217 -2.68 -9.02 -22.65
C ALA A 217 -3.36 -7.63 -22.78
N LEU A 218 -3.31 -6.80 -21.73
CA LEU A 218 -3.93 -5.47 -21.66
C LEU A 218 -2.86 -4.36 -21.56
N PRO A 219 -2.08 -4.09 -22.64
CA PRO A 219 -0.87 -3.26 -22.61
C PRO A 219 -1.12 -1.81 -22.19
N ASP A 220 -2.30 -1.27 -22.45
CA ASP A 220 -2.67 0.10 -22.10
C ASP A 220 -2.79 0.31 -20.58
N TRP A 221 -3.00 -0.77 -19.85
CA TRP A 221 -3.19 -0.79 -18.40
C TRP A 221 -1.98 -1.38 -17.64
N LEU A 222 -0.86 -1.61 -18.33
CA LEU A 222 0.37 -2.10 -17.70
C LEU A 222 1.22 -0.95 -17.17
N PRO A 223 1.83 -1.12 -15.98
CA PRO A 223 2.92 -0.27 -15.56
C PRO A 223 4.06 -0.33 -16.59
N GLN A 224 4.58 0.81 -16.99
CA GLN A 224 5.69 0.90 -17.95
C GLN A 224 7.02 1.22 -17.27
N THR A 225 6.97 1.70 -16.06
CA THR A 225 8.11 2.11 -15.25
C THR A 225 7.98 1.60 -13.81
N LEU A 226 9.10 1.53 -13.08
CA LEU A 226 9.06 1.23 -11.65
C LEU A 226 8.26 2.28 -10.86
N ALA A 227 8.24 3.52 -11.35
CA ALA A 227 7.41 4.57 -10.75
C ALA A 227 5.90 4.30 -10.91
N ASP A 228 5.48 3.70 -12.03
CA ASP A 228 4.08 3.27 -12.23
C ASP A 228 3.74 2.10 -11.32
N CYS A 229 4.64 1.11 -11.17
CA CYS A 229 4.43 0.00 -10.24
C CYS A 229 4.24 0.53 -8.81
N LEU A 230 5.13 1.40 -8.34
CA LEU A 230 5.03 1.99 -7.00
C LEU A 230 3.77 2.83 -6.82
N TRP A 231 3.29 3.50 -7.88
CA TRP A 231 2.04 4.25 -7.87
C TRP A 231 0.83 3.33 -7.62
N GLU A 232 0.76 2.21 -8.34
CA GLU A 232 -0.33 1.24 -8.18
C GLU A 232 -0.27 0.52 -6.83
N LEU A 233 0.92 0.04 -6.40
CA LEU A 233 1.11 -0.57 -5.09
C LEU A 233 0.75 0.37 -3.93
N ASP A 234 1.04 1.68 -4.08
CA ASP A 234 0.64 2.68 -3.09
C ASP A 234 -0.88 2.91 -3.08
N TYR A 235 -1.54 2.86 -4.24
CA TYR A 235 -3.00 2.92 -4.36
C TYR A 235 -3.67 1.78 -3.58
N TRP A 236 -3.29 0.52 -3.81
CA TRP A 236 -3.86 -0.64 -3.11
C TRP A 236 -3.64 -0.54 -1.60
N ARG A 237 -2.43 -0.21 -1.18
CA ARG A 237 -2.10 -0.02 0.23
C ARG A 237 -2.93 1.09 0.87
N GLN A 238 -3.12 2.22 0.21
CA GLN A 238 -3.92 3.32 0.73
C GLN A 238 -5.40 2.94 0.82
N LEU A 239 -5.97 2.30 -0.20
CA LEU A 239 -7.36 1.85 -0.20
C LEU A 239 -7.63 0.88 0.95
N TYR A 240 -6.77 -0.13 1.12
CA TYR A 240 -6.82 -1.05 2.26
C TYR A 240 -6.79 -0.30 3.60
N ARG A 241 -5.87 0.65 3.79
CA ARG A 241 -5.76 1.41 5.04
C ARG A 241 -7.00 2.24 5.34
N LEU A 242 -7.61 2.85 4.34
CA LEU A 242 -8.85 3.62 4.49
C LEU A 242 -10.01 2.72 4.93
N ARG A 243 -10.18 1.56 4.29
CA ARG A 243 -11.20 0.56 4.64
C ARG A 243 -10.96 -0.03 6.03
N ASN A 244 -9.74 -0.49 6.31
CA ASN A 244 -9.34 -1.07 7.59
C ASN A 244 -9.52 -0.11 8.78
N ALA A 245 -9.35 1.19 8.56
CA ALA A 245 -9.60 2.19 9.60
C ALA A 245 -11.08 2.28 9.98
N VAL A 246 -12.00 1.99 9.06
CA VAL A 246 -13.46 2.01 9.30
C VAL A 246 -13.93 0.65 9.79
N ASP A 247 -13.66 -0.41 9.02
CA ASP A 247 -14.04 -1.79 9.32
C ASP A 247 -12.89 -2.74 8.94
N ARG A 248 -12.38 -3.46 9.93
CA ARG A 248 -11.27 -4.40 9.74
C ARG A 248 -11.69 -5.64 8.95
N ASP A 249 -12.91 -6.10 9.14
CA ASP A 249 -13.39 -7.36 8.57
C ASP A 249 -13.83 -7.20 7.11
N CYS A 250 -14.05 -5.96 6.66
CA CYS A 250 -14.41 -5.60 5.28
C CYS A 250 -13.30 -4.85 4.53
N SER A 251 -12.05 -4.91 5.01
CA SER A 251 -10.95 -4.10 4.44
C SER A 251 -10.35 -4.67 3.16
N ASP A 252 -10.44 -5.98 2.97
CA ASP A 252 -9.91 -6.66 1.80
C ASP A 252 -10.80 -6.41 0.57
N GLY A 253 -10.16 -6.24 -0.57
CA GLY A 253 -10.84 -6.14 -1.86
C GLY A 253 -11.15 -7.52 -2.45
N PRO A 254 -11.67 -7.57 -3.69
CA PRO A 254 -11.91 -8.82 -4.39
C PRO A 254 -10.60 -9.58 -4.67
N PRO A 255 -10.63 -10.91 -4.81
CA PRO A 255 -9.44 -11.73 -5.08
C PRO A 255 -8.66 -11.27 -6.32
N GLU A 256 -9.35 -10.74 -7.31
CA GLU A 256 -8.78 -10.21 -8.55
C GLU A 256 -7.89 -8.97 -8.29
N ALA A 257 -8.27 -8.13 -7.34
CA ALA A 257 -7.45 -7.00 -6.92
C ALA A 257 -6.17 -7.47 -6.22
N SER A 258 -6.27 -8.51 -5.38
CA SER A 258 -5.10 -9.12 -4.73
C SER A 258 -4.17 -9.77 -5.75
N ALA A 259 -4.71 -10.46 -6.76
CA ALA A 259 -3.92 -11.02 -7.86
C ALA A 259 -3.22 -9.92 -8.67
N ARG A 260 -3.85 -8.77 -8.84
CA ARG A 260 -3.25 -7.61 -9.51
C ARG A 260 -2.13 -6.98 -8.70
N ASP A 261 -2.31 -6.78 -7.40
CA ASP A 261 -1.28 -6.26 -6.49
C ASP A 261 -0.04 -7.14 -6.52
N TYR A 262 -0.22 -8.46 -6.41
CA TYR A 262 0.85 -9.44 -6.52
C TYR A 262 1.56 -9.41 -7.89
N PHE A 263 0.79 -9.37 -8.99
CA PHE A 263 1.34 -9.25 -10.34
C PHE A 263 2.23 -8.00 -10.49
N VAL A 264 1.76 -6.85 -10.03
CA VAL A 264 2.51 -5.58 -10.12
C VAL A 264 3.74 -5.59 -9.22
N PHE A 265 3.67 -6.23 -8.06
CA PHE A 265 4.85 -6.44 -7.21
C PHE A 265 5.92 -7.26 -7.93
N GLY A 266 5.55 -8.34 -8.61
CA GLY A 266 6.48 -9.14 -9.43
C GLY A 266 7.14 -8.35 -10.56
N LEU A 267 6.45 -7.34 -11.14
CA LEU A 267 7.04 -6.47 -12.17
C LEU A 267 8.20 -5.62 -11.66
N LEU A 268 8.34 -5.43 -10.35
CA LEU A 268 9.52 -4.75 -9.77
C LEU A 268 10.82 -5.52 -10.03
N ALA A 269 10.76 -6.84 -10.20
CA ALA A 269 11.90 -7.66 -10.61
C ALA A 269 12.13 -7.67 -12.14
N GLU A 270 11.08 -7.32 -12.93
CA GLU A 270 11.15 -7.37 -14.40
C GLU A 270 11.54 -6.04 -15.05
N ILE A 271 11.07 -4.91 -14.49
CA ILE A 271 11.28 -3.58 -15.06
C ILE A 271 12.56 -2.97 -14.51
N ARG A 272 13.52 -2.65 -15.39
CA ARG A 272 14.76 -2.00 -14.99
C ARG A 272 14.56 -0.55 -14.56
N PRO A 273 15.25 -0.10 -13.51
CA PRO A 273 15.19 1.31 -13.10
C PRO A 273 15.75 2.23 -14.18
N ARG A 274 15.06 3.33 -14.44
CA ARG A 274 15.52 4.37 -15.38
C ARG A 274 16.71 5.17 -14.84
N ASN A 275 16.80 5.27 -13.51
CA ASN A 275 17.83 6.01 -12.80
C ASN A 275 17.94 5.54 -11.34
N LYS A 276 18.95 6.05 -10.62
CA LYS A 276 19.23 5.70 -9.23
C LYS A 276 18.12 6.12 -8.24
N ASP A 277 17.36 7.14 -8.54
CA ASP A 277 16.31 7.61 -7.64
C ASP A 277 15.10 6.68 -7.70
N GLU A 278 14.78 6.14 -8.87
CA GLU A 278 13.76 5.11 -9.04
C GLU A 278 14.17 3.81 -8.33
N ALA A 279 15.42 3.36 -8.47
CA ALA A 279 15.93 2.21 -7.72
C ALA A 279 15.83 2.42 -6.20
N LYS A 280 16.21 3.59 -5.70
CA LYS A 280 16.07 3.93 -4.28
C LYS A 280 14.63 3.97 -3.82
N ALA A 281 13.68 4.39 -4.67
CA ALA A 281 12.27 4.41 -4.32
C ALA A 281 11.72 3.00 -4.12
N VAL A 282 12.08 2.04 -5.00
CA VAL A 282 11.73 0.63 -4.85
C VAL A 282 12.37 0.05 -3.59
N PHE A 283 13.67 0.28 -3.36
CA PHE A 283 14.33 -0.17 -2.12
C PHE A 283 13.62 0.33 -0.86
N ARG A 284 13.22 1.61 -0.82
CA ARG A 284 12.46 2.16 0.30
C ARG A 284 11.08 1.53 0.44
N HIS A 285 10.46 1.13 -0.68
CA HIS A 285 9.17 0.43 -0.65
C HIS A 285 9.33 -0.93 0.02
N LEU A 286 10.33 -1.74 -0.35
CA LEU A 286 10.63 -3.02 0.28
C LEU A 286 10.92 -2.87 1.78
N MET A 287 11.72 -1.88 2.17
CA MET A 287 12.08 -1.62 3.58
C MET A 287 10.89 -1.12 4.43
N ARG A 288 9.83 -0.59 3.84
CA ARG A 288 8.59 -0.20 4.57
C ARG A 288 7.70 -1.39 4.91
N GLY A 289 7.84 -2.49 4.20
CA GLY A 289 7.20 -3.76 4.52
C GLY A 289 7.93 -4.44 5.68
N ASN A 290 8.00 -5.76 5.66
CA ASN A 290 8.69 -6.54 6.68
C ASN A 290 10.20 -6.69 6.42
N GLY A 291 10.79 -5.86 5.57
CA GLY A 291 12.18 -6.00 5.11
C GLY A 291 12.30 -7.00 3.96
N ILE A 292 13.54 -7.42 3.67
CA ILE A 292 13.86 -8.35 2.58
C ILE A 292 13.84 -9.75 3.18
N ASN A 293 12.80 -10.52 2.89
CA ASN A 293 12.56 -11.81 3.55
C ASN A 293 12.13 -12.94 2.59
N SER A 294 11.96 -12.66 1.29
CA SER A 294 11.52 -13.63 0.29
C SER A 294 12.46 -13.71 -0.90
N GLU A 295 12.40 -14.81 -1.65
CA GLU A 295 13.12 -14.95 -2.92
C GLU A 295 12.68 -13.88 -3.95
N GLU A 296 11.43 -13.42 -3.88
CA GLU A 296 10.93 -12.34 -4.73
C GLU A 296 11.60 -11.00 -4.39
N ASP A 297 11.78 -10.70 -3.10
CA ASP A 297 12.48 -9.49 -2.66
C ASP A 297 13.94 -9.51 -3.13
N GLU A 298 14.61 -10.67 -3.09
CA GLU A 298 15.98 -10.85 -3.60
C GLU A 298 16.03 -10.61 -5.11
N ALA A 299 15.09 -11.17 -5.88
CA ALA A 299 15.01 -10.96 -7.32
C ALA A 299 14.80 -9.47 -7.69
N ILE A 300 13.99 -8.75 -6.90
CA ILE A 300 13.82 -7.30 -7.06
C ILE A 300 15.14 -6.58 -6.80
N LEU A 301 15.85 -6.93 -5.73
CA LEU A 301 17.15 -6.30 -5.42
C LEU A 301 18.18 -6.54 -6.53
N ASP A 302 18.27 -7.74 -7.05
CA ASP A 302 19.16 -8.06 -8.16
C ASP A 302 18.85 -7.21 -9.40
N ASN A 303 17.56 -6.97 -9.69
CA ASN A 303 17.15 -6.06 -10.76
C ASN A 303 17.57 -4.61 -10.51
N LEU A 304 17.61 -4.15 -9.26
CA LEU A 304 18.00 -2.78 -8.92
C LEU A 304 19.51 -2.53 -8.99
N ILE A 305 20.32 -3.56 -8.72
CA ILE A 305 21.78 -3.50 -8.61
C ILE A 305 22.45 -3.76 -9.99
N GLY A 306 21.92 -4.69 -10.76
CA GLY A 306 22.43 -5.12 -12.06
C GLY A 306 22.08 -4.20 -13.18
#